data_36ced340f13a0d7aa3e051da46643397
#
_entry.id   36ced340f13a0d7aa3e051da46643397
#
_cell.length_a   1.000
_cell.length_b   1.000
_cell.length_c   1.000
_cell.angle_alpha   90.00
_cell.angle_beta   90.00
_cell.angle_gamma   90.00
#
_symmetry.space_group_name_H-M   'P 1'
#
loop_
_entity.id
_entity.type
_entity.pdbx_description
1 polymer ?
#
loop_
_entity_poly.entity_id
_entity_poly.type
_entity_poly.pdbx_seq_one_letter_code
_entity_poly.pdbx_strand_id
1 'polypeptide(L)'
;HPSLSVETIPYGGVVGRAYREGRPVYVPDVRRDPDYIAPPDHKALAELALPLRERGEVVAVLNLERNRPFPEELREGLERFAQAVSLQLSRLADEEERRLVAELSLALQSASRLEEAAAKALALLVRVLGLEAGAFWEVRGARMVSLAAHGVEEPALRKVLEEGLPYGVGLAWQVYETRSPLFTARYAEEDRVVPALKALDWRTFAALTVPTPGAPRARRIFVVGQRAERLWRRSEVD
;
A
#
# COMPACT_ATOMS: atom_id res chain seq x y z
N HIS A 1 16.44 -19.55 -20.03
CA HIS A 1 15.88 -19.19 -18.72
C HIS A 1 14.42 -19.65 -18.70
N PRO A 2 14.01 -20.47 -17.73
CA PRO A 2 12.59 -20.72 -17.55
C PRO A 2 11.91 -19.38 -17.22
N SER A 3 10.85 -19.06 -17.94
CA SER A 3 10.02 -17.90 -17.66
C SER A 3 9.39 -18.10 -16.28
N LEU A 4 9.71 -17.22 -15.34
CA LEU A 4 8.98 -17.13 -14.08
C LEU A 4 7.57 -16.63 -14.41
N SER A 5 6.60 -17.54 -14.45
CA SER A 5 5.19 -17.16 -14.46
C SER A 5 4.82 -16.80 -13.03
N VAL A 6 4.42 -15.55 -12.80
CA VAL A 6 3.82 -15.14 -11.52
C VAL A 6 2.37 -15.62 -11.54
N GLU A 7 2.14 -16.81 -11.01
CA GLU A 7 0.77 -17.27 -10.77
C GLU A 7 0.27 -16.68 -9.45
N THR A 8 -0.94 -16.16 -9.46
CA THR A 8 -1.61 -15.71 -8.23
C THR A 8 -1.99 -16.95 -7.43
N ILE A 9 -1.26 -17.23 -6.36
CA ILE A 9 -1.61 -18.33 -5.45
C ILE A 9 -2.75 -17.84 -4.57
N PRO A 10 -3.92 -18.51 -4.56
CA PRO A 10 -4.99 -18.16 -3.63
C PRO A 10 -4.49 -18.28 -2.19
N TYR A 11 -5.07 -17.49 -1.26
CA TYR A 11 -4.72 -17.49 0.18
C TYR A 11 -4.96 -18.85 0.88
N GLY A 12 -5.02 -19.93 0.14
CA GLY A 12 -5.18 -21.31 0.57
C GLY A 12 -3.86 -22.08 0.66
N GLY A 13 -3.97 -23.35 0.94
CA GLY A 13 -2.83 -24.25 0.98
C GLY A 13 -1.92 -24.08 2.18
N VAL A 14 -0.80 -24.80 2.14
CA VAL A 14 0.26 -24.75 3.17
C VAL A 14 0.89 -23.37 3.22
N VAL A 15 1.10 -22.74 2.06
CA VAL A 15 1.60 -21.36 1.94
C VAL A 15 0.67 -20.36 2.62
N GLY A 16 -0.64 -20.43 2.34
CA GLY A 16 -1.62 -19.55 2.97
C GLY A 16 -1.71 -19.76 4.47
N ARG A 17 -1.54 -20.99 4.95
CA ARG A 17 -1.46 -21.31 6.38
C ARG A 17 -0.25 -20.66 7.04
N ALA A 18 0.95 -20.78 6.45
CA ALA A 18 2.16 -20.14 6.96
C ALA A 18 2.04 -18.59 6.97
N TYR A 19 1.40 -18.01 5.97
CA TYR A 19 1.13 -16.59 5.91
C TYR A 19 0.22 -16.12 7.06
N ARG A 20 -0.94 -16.78 7.25
CA ARG A 20 -1.91 -16.40 8.29
C ARG A 20 -1.41 -16.61 9.71
N GLU A 21 -0.69 -17.73 9.95
CA GLU A 21 -0.17 -18.08 11.27
C GLU A 21 1.14 -17.34 11.59
N GLY A 22 1.80 -16.83 10.58
CA GLY A 22 3.07 -16.13 10.75
C GLY A 22 4.19 -17.03 11.30
N ARG A 23 4.11 -18.34 11.14
CA ARG A 23 5.12 -19.31 11.62
C ARG A 23 5.45 -20.33 10.52
N PRO A 24 6.64 -20.94 10.57
CA PRO A 24 6.98 -22.05 9.70
C PRO A 24 5.93 -23.15 9.73
N VAL A 25 5.57 -23.64 8.55
CA VAL A 25 4.68 -24.81 8.40
C VAL A 25 5.42 -25.86 7.61
N TYR A 26 5.61 -27.03 8.23
CA TYR A 26 6.23 -28.19 7.61
C TYR A 26 5.21 -29.32 7.44
N VAL A 27 5.06 -29.81 6.23
CA VAL A 27 4.22 -30.98 5.88
C VAL A 27 5.12 -32.08 5.36
N PRO A 28 5.34 -33.16 6.12
CA PRO A 28 6.24 -34.25 5.73
C PRO A 28 5.67 -35.16 4.63
N ASP A 29 4.34 -35.21 4.47
CA ASP A 29 3.64 -35.91 3.42
C ASP A 29 2.40 -35.10 2.99
N VAL A 30 2.54 -34.35 1.90
CA VAL A 30 1.49 -33.45 1.38
C VAL A 30 0.21 -34.19 0.97
N ARG A 31 0.27 -35.47 0.67
CA ARG A 31 -0.89 -36.30 0.29
C ARG A 31 -1.87 -36.50 1.47
N ARG A 32 -1.40 -36.22 2.69
CA ARG A 32 -2.16 -36.35 3.94
C ARG A 32 -2.61 -35.00 4.52
N ASP A 33 -2.17 -33.90 3.92
CA ASP A 33 -2.53 -32.55 4.38
C ASP A 33 -3.77 -32.08 3.61
N PRO A 34 -4.89 -31.79 4.30
CA PRO A 34 -6.14 -31.40 3.65
C PRO A 34 -6.08 -30.04 2.95
N ASP A 35 -5.12 -29.20 3.35
CA ASP A 35 -4.95 -27.86 2.78
C ASP A 35 -4.01 -27.85 1.56
N TYR A 36 -3.31 -28.99 1.29
CA TYR A 36 -2.35 -29.01 0.18
C TYR A 36 -3.03 -28.82 -1.18
N ILE A 37 -2.55 -27.86 -1.94
CA ILE A 37 -3.01 -27.58 -3.30
C ILE A 37 -1.96 -28.11 -4.27
N ALA A 38 -2.24 -29.25 -4.92
CA ALA A 38 -1.34 -29.84 -5.87
C ALA A 38 -1.38 -29.11 -7.22
N PRO A 39 -0.26 -28.52 -7.70
CA PRO A 39 -0.17 -28.08 -9.08
C PRO A 39 -0.28 -29.27 -10.06
N PRO A 40 -0.75 -29.05 -11.29
CA PRO A 40 -0.74 -30.10 -12.33
C PRO A 40 0.67 -30.69 -12.48
N ASP A 41 0.74 -32.04 -12.56
CA ASP A 41 1.98 -32.79 -12.74
C ASP A 41 3.03 -32.70 -11.62
N HIS A 42 2.67 -32.20 -10.46
CA HIS A 42 3.59 -32.02 -9.33
C HIS A 42 3.78 -33.34 -8.55
N LYS A 43 5.04 -33.69 -8.25
CA LYS A 43 5.42 -34.93 -7.55
C LYS A 43 6.07 -34.68 -6.19
N ALA A 44 5.72 -33.58 -5.53
CA ALA A 44 6.23 -33.31 -4.20
C ALA A 44 5.67 -34.34 -3.19
N LEU A 45 6.51 -34.75 -2.26
CA LEU A 45 6.12 -35.52 -1.09
C LEU A 45 6.04 -34.61 0.15
N ALA A 46 6.94 -33.66 0.30
CA ALA A 46 7.01 -32.78 1.45
C ALA A 46 7.09 -31.32 1.04
N GLU A 47 6.48 -30.47 1.86
CA GLU A 47 6.45 -29.01 1.68
C GLU A 47 6.87 -28.31 2.97
N LEU A 48 7.68 -27.25 2.82
CA LEU A 48 8.10 -26.37 3.91
C LEU A 48 7.82 -24.93 3.49
N ALA A 49 6.91 -24.27 4.18
CA ALA A 49 6.52 -22.90 3.96
C ALA A 49 7.06 -22.01 5.10
N LEU A 50 7.89 -21.04 4.77
CA LEU A 50 8.59 -20.16 5.71
C LEU A 50 8.14 -18.72 5.50
N PRO A 51 7.47 -18.09 6.49
CA PRO A 51 7.07 -16.70 6.37
C PRO A 51 8.29 -15.78 6.37
N LEU A 52 8.30 -14.83 5.42
CA LEU A 52 9.26 -13.75 5.35
C LEU A 52 8.62 -12.47 5.88
N ARG A 53 9.32 -11.78 6.76
CA ARG A 53 8.79 -10.62 7.46
C ARG A 53 9.53 -9.35 7.07
N GLU A 54 8.76 -8.27 7.01
CA GLU A 54 9.25 -6.91 6.95
C GLU A 54 8.66 -6.16 8.14
N ARG A 55 9.51 -5.59 9.00
CA ARG A 55 9.08 -4.86 10.22
C ARG A 55 8.09 -5.66 11.11
N GLY A 56 8.26 -6.98 11.15
CA GLY A 56 7.42 -7.88 11.92
C GLY A 56 6.18 -8.42 11.20
N GLU A 57 5.72 -7.79 10.14
CA GLU A 57 4.58 -8.23 9.32
C GLU A 57 5.03 -9.27 8.28
N VAL A 58 4.20 -10.28 8.04
CA VAL A 58 4.47 -11.26 6.98
C VAL A 58 4.16 -10.64 5.63
N VAL A 59 5.17 -10.47 4.80
CA VAL A 59 5.04 -9.86 3.45
C VAL A 59 5.14 -10.89 2.32
N ALA A 60 5.74 -12.04 2.61
CA ALA A 60 5.90 -13.14 1.65
C ALA A 60 6.05 -14.47 2.37
N VAL A 61 5.96 -15.56 1.61
CA VAL A 61 6.27 -16.91 2.09
C VAL A 61 7.26 -17.55 1.13
N LEU A 62 8.39 -18.02 1.66
CA LEU A 62 9.31 -18.88 0.93
C LEU A 62 8.75 -20.31 0.94
N ASN A 63 8.32 -20.80 -0.21
CA ASN A 63 7.81 -22.15 -0.36
C ASN A 63 8.86 -23.08 -0.96
N LEU A 64 9.07 -24.23 -0.32
CA LEU A 64 10.03 -25.23 -0.72
C LEU A 64 9.36 -26.58 -0.76
N GLU A 65 9.48 -27.27 -1.88
CA GLU A 65 8.94 -28.60 -2.08
C GLU A 65 10.01 -29.59 -2.49
N ARG A 66 9.83 -30.84 -2.12
CA ARG A 66 10.75 -31.92 -2.52
C ARG A 66 10.04 -33.29 -2.51
N ASN A 67 10.65 -34.25 -3.19
CA ASN A 67 10.15 -35.62 -3.32
C ASN A 67 10.48 -36.55 -2.14
N ARG A 68 11.01 -36.01 -1.05
CA ARG A 68 11.34 -36.73 0.19
C ARG A 68 11.22 -35.77 1.37
N PRO A 69 11.03 -36.25 2.62
CA PRO A 69 10.96 -35.39 3.80
C PRO A 69 12.21 -34.51 3.96
N PHE A 70 12.03 -33.34 4.53
CA PHE A 70 13.14 -32.45 4.92
C PHE A 70 13.80 -32.96 6.21
N PRO A 71 15.12 -33.25 6.21
CA PRO A 71 15.85 -33.51 7.44
C PRO A 71 15.77 -32.32 8.39
N GLU A 72 15.85 -32.58 9.69
CA GLU A 72 15.70 -31.55 10.72
C GLU A 72 16.74 -30.44 10.58
N GLU A 73 18.01 -30.81 10.41
CA GLU A 73 19.12 -29.88 10.22
C GLU A 73 18.91 -28.95 9.02
N LEU A 74 18.34 -29.50 7.93
CA LEU A 74 18.02 -28.71 6.74
C LEU A 74 16.86 -27.73 7.00
N ARG A 75 15.82 -28.16 7.74
CA ARG A 75 14.69 -27.29 8.11
C ARG A 75 15.18 -26.13 8.98
N GLU A 76 15.97 -26.41 10.02
CA GLU A 76 16.56 -25.38 10.85
C GLU A 76 17.45 -24.41 10.07
N GLY A 77 18.25 -24.93 9.12
CA GLY A 77 19.07 -24.11 8.24
C GLY A 77 18.24 -23.17 7.37
N LEU A 78 17.13 -23.67 6.81
CA LEU A 78 16.21 -22.89 5.99
C LEU A 78 15.41 -21.86 6.82
N GLU A 79 15.05 -22.20 8.04
CA GLU A 79 14.40 -21.25 8.97
C GLU A 79 15.36 -20.09 9.32
N ARG A 80 16.63 -20.38 9.63
CA ARG A 80 17.66 -19.35 9.84
C ARG A 80 17.87 -18.49 8.60
N PHE A 81 17.84 -19.09 7.42
CA PHE A 81 17.90 -18.36 6.15
C PHE A 81 16.70 -17.41 5.99
N ALA A 82 15.47 -17.89 6.23
CA ALA A 82 14.27 -17.08 6.15
C ALA A 82 14.29 -15.89 7.15
N GLN A 83 14.83 -16.11 8.35
CA GLN A 83 15.04 -15.05 9.35
C GLN A 83 16.05 -14.01 8.85
N ALA A 84 17.17 -14.45 8.27
CA ALA A 84 18.17 -13.54 7.70
C ALA A 84 17.60 -12.71 6.55
N VAL A 85 16.82 -13.32 5.65
CA VAL A 85 16.11 -12.62 4.58
C VAL A 85 15.13 -11.59 5.16
N SER A 86 14.34 -11.96 6.17
CA SER A 86 13.39 -11.06 6.84
C SER A 86 14.09 -9.85 7.46
N LEU A 87 15.25 -10.05 8.06
CA LEU A 87 16.06 -8.96 8.60
C LEU A 87 16.55 -8.01 7.49
N GLN A 88 16.95 -8.54 6.35
CA GLN A 88 17.37 -7.72 5.21
C GLN A 88 16.21 -6.96 4.57
N LEU A 89 15.03 -7.58 4.45
CA LEU A 89 13.82 -6.90 3.98
C LEU A 89 13.48 -5.69 4.87
N SER A 90 13.51 -5.89 6.20
CA SER A 90 13.25 -4.81 7.15
C SER A 90 14.28 -3.67 7.06
N ARG A 91 15.56 -4.01 6.90
CA ARG A 91 16.63 -3.00 6.72
C ARG A 91 16.46 -2.19 5.44
N LEU A 92 16.12 -2.86 4.32
CA LEU A 92 15.89 -2.19 3.06
C LEU A 92 14.68 -1.25 3.13
N ALA A 93 13.60 -1.68 3.78
CA ALA A 93 12.43 -0.83 4.00
C ALA A 93 12.76 0.40 4.85
N ASP A 94 13.55 0.24 5.93
CA ASP A 94 13.99 1.36 6.78
C ASP A 94 14.91 2.34 6.02
N GLU A 95 15.79 1.83 5.18
CA GLU A 95 16.69 2.64 4.37
C GLU A 95 15.93 3.44 3.31
N GLU A 96 14.96 2.81 2.66
CA GLU A 96 14.08 3.46 1.69
C GLU A 96 13.26 4.58 2.35
N GLU A 97 12.66 4.32 3.52
CA GLU A 97 11.92 5.34 4.28
C GLU A 97 12.81 6.53 4.64
N ARG A 98 14.01 6.28 5.18
CA ARG A 98 14.98 7.36 5.52
C ARG A 98 15.34 8.19 4.29
N ARG A 99 15.56 7.52 3.16
CA ARG A 99 15.85 8.20 1.88
C ARG A 99 14.71 9.11 1.47
N LEU A 100 13.46 8.62 1.57
CA LEU A 100 12.26 9.37 1.22
C LEU A 100 12.06 10.59 2.12
N VAL A 101 12.24 10.43 3.43
CA VAL A 101 12.17 11.55 4.39
C VAL A 101 13.23 12.59 4.09
N ALA A 102 14.46 12.18 3.75
CA ALA A 102 15.53 13.09 3.38
C ALA A 102 15.21 13.83 2.06
N GLU A 103 14.73 13.14 1.05
CA GLU A 103 14.33 13.72 -0.24
C GLU A 103 13.19 14.73 -0.06
N LEU A 104 12.17 14.38 0.73
CA LEU A 104 11.07 15.28 1.07
C LEU A 104 11.58 16.53 1.82
N SER A 105 12.45 16.35 2.79
CA SER A 105 13.03 17.45 3.56
C SER A 105 13.78 18.44 2.67
N LEU A 106 14.60 17.93 1.75
CA LEU A 106 15.33 18.76 0.78
C LEU A 106 14.39 19.51 -0.17
N ALA A 107 13.34 18.80 -0.66
CA ALA A 107 12.35 19.42 -1.54
C ALA A 107 11.59 20.55 -0.83
N LEU A 108 11.24 20.35 0.45
CA LEU A 108 10.52 21.34 1.25
C LEU A 108 11.41 22.54 1.61
N GLN A 109 12.70 22.34 1.91
CA GLN A 109 13.65 23.43 2.20
C GLN A 109 13.82 24.41 1.04
N SER A 110 13.68 23.93 -0.20
CA SER A 110 13.78 24.76 -1.40
C SER A 110 12.48 25.48 -1.78
N ALA A 111 11.38 25.24 -1.05
CA ALA A 111 10.10 25.87 -1.31
C ALA A 111 9.97 27.19 -0.56
N SER A 112 9.62 28.25 -1.28
CA SER A 112 9.39 29.58 -0.70
C SER A 112 7.93 29.83 -0.30
N ARG A 113 7.01 29.01 -0.80
CA ARG A 113 5.55 29.11 -0.59
C ARG A 113 4.94 27.75 -0.28
N LEU A 114 3.81 27.78 0.43
CA LEU A 114 3.08 26.58 0.81
C LEU A 114 2.65 25.74 -0.40
N GLU A 115 2.13 26.40 -1.43
CA GLU A 115 1.67 25.76 -2.66
C GLU A 115 2.82 25.03 -3.39
N GLU A 116 3.99 25.63 -3.39
CA GLU A 116 5.20 25.00 -3.95
C GLU A 116 5.65 23.79 -3.13
N ALA A 117 5.67 23.92 -1.81
CA ALA A 117 5.96 22.81 -0.91
C ALA A 117 4.97 21.66 -1.09
N ALA A 118 3.67 21.97 -1.17
CA ALA A 118 2.62 20.98 -1.38
C ALA A 118 2.74 20.28 -2.74
N ALA A 119 3.06 21.01 -3.81
CA ALA A 119 3.27 20.42 -5.12
C ALA A 119 4.45 19.45 -5.15
N LYS A 120 5.59 19.83 -4.53
CA LYS A 120 6.76 18.95 -4.41
C LYS A 120 6.47 17.70 -3.58
N ALA A 121 5.78 17.86 -2.43
CA ALA A 121 5.37 16.74 -1.60
C ALA A 121 4.43 15.78 -2.33
N LEU A 122 3.43 16.31 -3.05
CA LEU A 122 2.52 15.50 -3.85
C LEU A 122 3.23 14.72 -4.95
N ALA A 123 4.11 15.37 -5.71
CA ALA A 123 4.88 14.72 -6.77
C ALA A 123 5.72 13.55 -6.22
N LEU A 124 6.36 13.76 -5.05
CA LEU A 124 7.12 12.73 -4.38
C LEU A 124 6.21 11.57 -3.92
N LEU A 125 5.12 11.87 -3.21
CA LEU A 125 4.19 10.85 -2.70
C LEU A 125 3.57 10.01 -3.83
N VAL A 126 3.09 10.67 -4.90
CA VAL A 126 2.52 9.98 -6.06
C VAL A 126 3.54 9.03 -6.70
N ARG A 127 4.79 9.50 -6.88
CA ARG A 127 5.87 8.69 -7.44
C ARG A 127 6.22 7.48 -6.54
N VAL A 128 6.40 7.72 -5.24
CA VAL A 128 6.85 6.71 -4.28
C VAL A 128 5.80 5.64 -4.06
N LEU A 129 4.56 6.05 -3.92
CA LEU A 129 3.45 5.12 -3.75
C LEU A 129 3.03 4.46 -5.07
N GLY A 130 3.62 4.87 -6.21
CA GLY A 130 3.25 4.36 -7.53
C GLY A 130 1.80 4.66 -7.90
N LEU A 131 1.29 5.83 -7.48
CA LEU A 131 -0.06 6.29 -7.76
C LEU A 131 -0.09 7.18 -9.01
N GLU A 132 -1.29 7.53 -9.50
CA GLU A 132 -1.44 8.32 -10.72
C GLU A 132 -1.53 9.82 -10.44
N ALA A 133 -2.23 10.22 -9.39
CA ALA A 133 -2.45 11.63 -9.10
C ALA A 133 -2.68 11.92 -7.62
N GLY A 134 -2.59 13.22 -7.29
CA GLY A 134 -2.93 13.73 -5.97
C GLY A 134 -3.31 15.20 -5.98
N ALA A 135 -3.98 15.63 -4.92
CA ALA A 135 -4.35 17.02 -4.69
C ALA A 135 -4.16 17.38 -3.21
N PHE A 136 -3.76 18.62 -2.98
CA PHE A 136 -3.64 19.22 -1.66
C PHE A 136 -4.71 20.29 -1.48
N TRP A 137 -5.58 20.07 -0.53
CA TRP A 137 -6.77 20.87 -0.29
C TRP A 137 -6.66 21.69 0.99
N GLU A 138 -7.26 22.88 0.99
CA GLU A 138 -7.46 23.68 2.18
C GLU A 138 -8.94 24.01 2.39
N VAL A 139 -9.43 23.84 3.62
CA VAL A 139 -10.79 24.19 3.97
C VAL A 139 -10.93 25.71 4.15
N ARG A 140 -11.79 26.33 3.33
CA ARG A 140 -12.15 27.76 3.37
C ARG A 140 -13.67 27.90 3.43
N GLY A 141 -14.19 28.04 4.66
CA GLY A 141 -15.64 28.07 4.88
C GLY A 141 -16.33 26.76 4.50
N ALA A 142 -17.34 26.83 3.65
CA ALA A 142 -18.11 25.68 3.16
C ALA A 142 -17.51 25.07 1.87
N ARG A 143 -16.26 25.35 1.55
CA ARG A 143 -15.60 24.85 0.35
C ARG A 143 -14.16 24.43 0.65
N MET A 144 -13.69 23.41 -0.01
CA MET A 144 -12.25 23.12 -0.11
C MET A 144 -11.72 23.72 -1.40
N VAL A 145 -10.60 24.41 -1.30
CA VAL A 145 -9.85 24.92 -2.45
C VAL A 145 -8.56 24.13 -2.65
N SER A 146 -8.24 23.83 -3.89
CA SER A 146 -6.98 23.18 -4.22
C SER A 146 -5.84 24.18 -4.07
N LEU A 147 -4.79 23.80 -3.33
CA LEU A 147 -3.54 24.56 -3.22
C LEU A 147 -2.48 24.03 -4.18
N ALA A 148 -2.51 22.73 -4.47
CA ALA A 148 -1.62 22.08 -5.39
C ALA A 148 -2.27 20.78 -5.91
N ALA A 149 -1.86 20.36 -7.10
CA ALA A 149 -2.22 19.07 -7.68
C ALA A 149 -1.05 18.51 -8.49
N HIS A 150 -1.01 17.19 -8.65
CA HIS A 150 -0.04 16.48 -9.47
C HIS A 150 -0.73 15.31 -10.19
N GLY A 151 -0.33 15.06 -11.45
CA GLY A 151 -0.86 13.94 -12.26
C GLY A 151 -2.31 14.11 -12.72
N VAL A 152 -2.87 15.32 -12.64
CA VAL A 152 -4.26 15.59 -13.06
C VAL A 152 -4.27 16.22 -14.46
N GLU A 153 -4.53 15.39 -15.46
CA GLU A 153 -4.54 15.81 -16.87
C GLU A 153 -5.95 15.99 -17.44
N GLU A 154 -6.93 15.26 -16.93
CA GLU A 154 -8.30 15.27 -17.43
C GLU A 154 -9.00 16.61 -17.19
N PRO A 155 -9.63 17.19 -18.25
CA PRO A 155 -10.31 18.50 -18.14
C PRO A 155 -11.39 18.53 -17.05
N ALA A 156 -12.12 17.43 -16.85
CA ALA A 156 -13.16 17.34 -15.84
C ALA A 156 -12.58 17.44 -14.42
N LEU A 157 -11.40 16.86 -14.16
CA LEU A 157 -10.72 16.93 -12.86
C LEU A 157 -10.05 18.29 -12.66
N ARG A 158 -9.49 18.89 -13.70
CA ARG A 158 -8.98 20.28 -13.64
C ARG A 158 -10.07 21.26 -13.22
N LYS A 159 -11.26 21.11 -13.78
CA LYS A 159 -12.42 21.91 -13.39
C LYS A 159 -12.76 21.73 -11.90
N VAL A 160 -12.73 20.50 -11.37
CA VAL A 160 -12.93 20.24 -9.94
C VAL A 160 -11.86 20.95 -9.09
N LEU A 161 -10.60 20.96 -9.53
CA LEU A 161 -9.52 21.66 -8.81
C LEU A 161 -9.73 23.18 -8.82
N GLU A 162 -10.17 23.76 -9.93
CA GLU A 162 -10.43 25.20 -10.09
C GLU A 162 -11.66 25.65 -9.30
N GLU A 163 -12.77 24.91 -9.39
CA GLU A 163 -14.01 25.24 -8.70
C GLU A 163 -13.97 24.90 -7.19
N GLY A 164 -13.10 23.96 -6.79
CA GLY A 164 -13.02 23.41 -5.45
C GLY A 164 -14.18 22.46 -5.13
N LEU A 165 -14.10 21.82 -3.98
CA LEU A 165 -15.09 20.87 -3.51
C LEU A 165 -16.09 21.55 -2.57
N PRO A 166 -17.38 21.58 -2.89
CA PRO A 166 -18.41 22.06 -1.96
C PRO A 166 -18.50 21.15 -0.74
N TYR A 167 -19.06 21.68 0.36
CA TYR A 167 -19.20 20.93 1.60
C TYR A 167 -19.90 19.57 1.37
N GLY A 168 -19.33 18.52 1.96
CA GLY A 168 -19.87 17.17 1.90
C GLY A 168 -19.53 16.37 0.63
N VAL A 169 -18.86 16.97 -0.36
CA VAL A 169 -18.47 16.28 -1.60
C VAL A 169 -17.02 15.82 -1.54
N GLY A 170 -16.80 14.51 -1.72
CA GLY A 170 -15.48 13.89 -1.75
C GLY A 170 -14.95 13.43 -0.38
N LEU A 171 -14.02 12.48 -0.41
CA LEU A 171 -13.41 11.87 0.77
C LEU A 171 -12.65 12.87 1.65
N ALA A 172 -12.13 13.95 1.05
CA ALA A 172 -11.44 15.00 1.79
C ALA A 172 -12.33 15.62 2.90
N TRP A 173 -13.63 15.80 2.64
CA TRP A 173 -14.56 16.27 3.65
C TRP A 173 -14.81 15.25 4.75
N GLN A 174 -14.89 13.98 4.42
CA GLN A 174 -15.04 12.91 5.41
C GLN A 174 -13.84 12.87 6.36
N VAL A 175 -12.63 12.92 5.82
CA VAL A 175 -11.38 12.97 6.61
C VAL A 175 -11.30 14.24 7.47
N TYR A 176 -11.72 15.39 6.94
CA TYR A 176 -11.78 16.64 7.71
C TYR A 176 -12.72 16.55 8.92
N GLU A 177 -13.88 15.92 8.75
CA GLU A 177 -14.90 15.78 9.80
C GLU A 177 -14.52 14.72 10.82
N THR A 178 -14.11 13.53 10.37
CA THR A 178 -13.77 12.39 11.23
C THR A 178 -12.41 12.52 11.90
N ARG A 179 -11.51 13.29 11.29
CA ARG A 179 -10.09 13.43 11.70
C ARG A 179 -9.30 12.12 11.62
N SER A 180 -9.80 11.16 10.91
CA SER A 180 -9.17 9.86 10.71
C SER A 180 -8.74 9.74 9.26
N PRO A 181 -7.56 9.20 8.97
CA PRO A 181 -7.16 8.85 7.62
C PRO A 181 -8.18 7.90 6.99
N LEU A 182 -8.35 8.01 5.69
CA LEU A 182 -9.23 7.13 4.93
C LEU A 182 -8.45 6.51 3.78
N PHE A 183 -8.55 5.19 3.65
CA PHE A 183 -7.96 4.41 2.58
C PHE A 183 -9.05 3.54 1.97
N THR A 184 -9.22 3.62 0.65
CA THR A 184 -10.18 2.78 -0.06
C THR A 184 -9.60 2.24 -1.36
N ALA A 185 -10.01 1.03 -1.74
CA ALA A 185 -9.76 0.42 -3.05
C ALA A 185 -11.02 0.42 -3.94
N ARG A 186 -12.16 0.92 -3.40
CA ARG A 186 -13.48 0.89 -4.04
C ARG A 186 -14.17 2.23 -3.95
N TYR A 187 -13.51 3.25 -4.47
CA TYR A 187 -14.00 4.64 -4.38
C TYR A 187 -15.45 4.84 -4.81
N ALA A 188 -15.90 4.13 -5.84
CA ALA A 188 -17.27 4.27 -6.34
C ALA A 188 -18.37 3.80 -5.37
N GLU A 189 -17.98 3.01 -4.34
CA GLU A 189 -18.87 2.48 -3.29
C GLU A 189 -18.90 3.39 -2.05
N GLU A 190 -18.07 4.42 -1.99
CA GLU A 190 -18.02 5.36 -0.88
C GLU A 190 -19.25 6.31 -0.88
N ASP A 191 -19.67 6.74 0.31
CA ASP A 191 -20.84 7.62 0.48
C ASP A 191 -20.63 9.02 -0.12
N ARG A 192 -19.38 9.49 -0.15
CA ARG A 192 -19.01 10.84 -0.59
C ARG A 192 -18.04 10.78 -1.74
N VAL A 193 -18.54 10.64 -2.93
CA VAL A 193 -17.74 10.61 -4.17
C VAL A 193 -17.78 11.95 -4.89
N VAL A 194 -16.70 12.28 -5.58
CA VAL A 194 -16.67 13.36 -6.58
C VAL A 194 -17.18 12.77 -7.91
N PRO A 195 -18.28 13.27 -8.48
CA PRO A 195 -18.89 12.65 -9.66
C PRO A 195 -17.94 12.50 -10.84
N ALA A 196 -17.05 13.48 -11.07
CA ALA A 196 -16.04 13.41 -12.12
C ALA A 196 -15.03 12.27 -11.94
N LEU A 197 -14.60 11.99 -10.70
CA LEU A 197 -13.71 10.87 -10.39
C LEU A 197 -14.40 9.53 -10.61
N LYS A 198 -15.65 9.41 -10.20
CA LYS A 198 -16.47 8.21 -10.43
C LYS A 198 -16.68 7.95 -11.91
N ALA A 199 -16.96 9.00 -12.69
CA ALA A 199 -17.18 8.91 -14.15
C ALA A 199 -15.90 8.49 -14.91
N LEU A 200 -14.72 8.76 -14.36
CA LEU A 200 -13.42 8.41 -14.93
C LEU A 200 -12.83 7.09 -14.36
N ASP A 201 -13.65 6.30 -13.68
CA ASP A 201 -13.30 4.99 -13.10
C ASP A 201 -12.10 5.03 -12.13
N TRP A 202 -11.98 6.10 -11.35
CA TRP A 202 -11.01 6.16 -10.27
C TRP A 202 -11.45 5.25 -9.12
N ARG A 203 -10.55 4.38 -8.64
CA ARG A 203 -10.90 3.30 -7.70
C ARG A 203 -10.20 3.40 -6.37
N THR A 204 -8.90 3.62 -6.37
CA THR A 204 -8.06 3.59 -5.16
C THR A 204 -7.72 4.99 -4.72
N PHE A 205 -7.99 5.29 -3.44
CA PHE A 205 -7.67 6.57 -2.84
C PHE A 205 -7.13 6.42 -1.42
N ALA A 206 -6.25 7.36 -1.05
CA ALA A 206 -5.95 7.69 0.33
C ALA A 206 -6.20 9.17 0.57
N ALA A 207 -6.78 9.51 1.70
CA ALA A 207 -6.97 10.88 2.15
C ALA A 207 -6.55 11.02 3.62
N LEU A 208 -5.78 12.05 3.92
CA LEU A 208 -5.26 12.28 5.27
C LEU A 208 -5.13 13.77 5.59
N THR A 209 -5.30 14.12 6.86
CA THR A 209 -5.14 15.49 7.35
C THR A 209 -3.68 15.83 7.50
N VAL A 210 -3.33 17.08 7.20
CA VAL A 210 -2.01 17.65 7.50
C VAL A 210 -2.15 18.56 8.72
N PRO A 211 -1.48 18.23 9.83
CA PRO A 211 -1.49 19.07 11.02
C PRO A 211 -1.00 20.49 10.71
N THR A 212 -1.68 21.48 11.26
CA THR A 212 -1.27 22.89 11.15
C THR A 212 -0.86 23.37 12.53
N PRO A 213 0.41 23.72 12.76
CA PRO A 213 0.84 24.23 14.05
C PRO A 213 -0.01 25.40 14.52
N GLY A 214 -0.45 25.37 15.79
CA GLY A 214 -1.27 26.43 16.38
C GLY A 214 -2.74 26.47 15.97
N ALA A 215 -3.19 25.62 15.05
CA ALA A 215 -4.60 25.54 14.68
C ALA A 215 -5.31 24.42 15.48
N PRO A 216 -6.53 24.69 16.02
CA PRO A 216 -7.29 23.70 16.79
C PRO A 216 -7.80 22.54 15.91
N ARG A 217 -7.81 22.71 14.59
CA ARG A 217 -8.16 21.70 13.59
C ARG A 217 -7.22 21.76 12.39
N ALA A 218 -6.80 20.61 11.91
CA ALA A 218 -6.15 20.53 10.62
C ALA A 218 -7.13 20.99 9.54
N ARG A 219 -6.72 22.00 8.76
CA ARG A 219 -7.53 22.54 7.64
C ARG A 219 -7.06 22.07 6.29
N ARG A 220 -6.01 21.26 6.28
CA ARG A 220 -5.34 20.83 5.05
C ARG A 220 -5.41 19.33 4.93
N ILE A 221 -5.70 18.87 3.74
CA ILE A 221 -5.90 17.48 3.44
C ILE A 221 -5.12 17.10 2.18
N PHE A 222 -4.30 16.07 2.26
CA PHE A 222 -3.77 15.37 1.09
C PHE A 222 -4.77 14.32 0.64
N VAL A 223 -4.97 14.23 -0.68
CA VAL A 223 -5.69 13.15 -1.33
C VAL A 223 -4.81 12.64 -2.46
N VAL A 224 -4.57 11.35 -2.51
CA VAL A 224 -3.85 10.67 -3.59
C VAL A 224 -4.65 9.49 -4.07
N GLY A 225 -4.49 9.10 -5.35
CA GLY A 225 -5.27 8.00 -5.89
C GLY A 225 -4.81 7.51 -7.26
N GLN A 226 -5.49 6.47 -7.74
CA GLN A 226 -5.28 5.86 -9.05
C GLN A 226 -6.54 5.16 -9.56
N ARG A 227 -6.57 4.86 -10.87
CA ARG A 227 -7.65 4.10 -11.52
C ARG A 227 -7.55 2.59 -11.26
N ALA A 228 -6.36 2.05 -11.19
CA ALA A 228 -6.18 0.64 -10.88
C ALA A 228 -6.65 0.33 -9.45
N GLU A 229 -7.31 -0.82 -9.28
CA GLU A 229 -7.63 -1.32 -7.95
C GLU A 229 -6.34 -1.77 -7.27
N ARG A 230 -6.16 -1.34 -6.00
CA ARG A 230 -5.01 -1.68 -5.19
C ARG A 230 -5.44 -1.85 -3.74
N LEU A 231 -5.00 -2.91 -3.12
CA LEU A 231 -5.11 -3.07 -1.67
C LEU A 231 -3.97 -2.30 -0.99
N TRP A 232 -4.32 -1.45 -0.04
CA TRP A 232 -3.37 -0.76 0.79
C TRP A 232 -2.67 -1.74 1.73
N ARG A 233 -1.34 -1.68 1.79
CA ARG A 233 -0.58 -2.47 2.77
C ARG A 233 -0.74 -1.85 4.15
N ARG A 234 -0.67 -2.68 5.19
CA ARG A 234 -0.76 -2.17 6.57
C ARG A 234 0.33 -1.14 6.87
N SER A 235 1.55 -1.35 6.38
CA SER A 235 2.66 -0.40 6.51
C SER A 235 2.46 0.93 5.75
N GLU A 236 1.45 1.03 4.90
CA GLU A 236 1.09 2.29 4.21
C GLU A 236 -0.06 3.01 4.91
N VAL A 237 -0.73 2.36 5.86
CA VAL A 237 -1.90 2.85 6.59
C VAL A 237 -1.52 3.31 8.02
N ASP A 238 -0.57 2.64 8.66
CA ASP A 238 -0.02 2.95 9.98
C ASP A 238 1.03 4.07 9.90
#